data_e1ab9f2218d57136f43fa53ef49e7d5f
#
_entry.id   e1ab9f2218d57136f43fa53ef49e7d5f
#
_cell.length_a   1.000
_cell.length_b   1.000
_cell.length_c   1.000
_cell.angle_alpha   90.00
_cell.angle_beta   90.00
_cell.angle_gamma   90.00
#
_symmetry.space_group_name_H-M   'P 1'
#
loop_
_entity.id
_entity.type
_entity.pdbx_description
1 polymer ?
#
loop_
_entity_poly.entity_id
_entity_poly.type
_entity_poly.pdbx_seq_one_letter_code
_entity_poly.pdbx_strand_id
1 'polypeptide(L)'
;MCIRDRSDTVRRSVLVDSKADMLMFGNGERPLVEVAHRLAMGEPISEIRDVRNTAIIVKEALPGWSGVDSTRLDTPGKIDPIPHPYGEDLPCADNKPVAPKKQEAKAVTVQPPRPKPWEKTYVLLPSFEKVKGDKVLYAHASRILHHETNPGCARALMQKHGDRYVWINPPAIPLSTEEMDSVFALPYKRVPHPAYGNARIPAYEMIRFSVNIMRGCFGGCSFCSITEHEGRIIQSRSEDSIINEIEAIRDTVPGFTGVISDLGGPTANMYMLRCKSPRAEQTCRRLSCVYPDICPHMDTNHEPTINLYRRARDLKGIKKILIASGVRYDIAVEDPRYIKELATHHVGGYLKIAPEHTEEGPLSKMMKPGMGSYDRFKELFDTYSKQAGKEQYLIPYFISAHPGTRDEDMVNLALWLKKHRFRLDQVQNFYPSPLANSTTMYYTGKNPLAKIGYKSEDVFVPKGDKQRRLHKALLRYHDPANWPLIRQALEAMGKKHLIGSRRDCLVPAPTIEEMREARRQNRNTRPALTKHTPMATQRQTPATAKKASSTQSRPVNAGMKKRPKAAVGR
;
A
#
# COMPACT_ATOMS: atom_id res chain seq x y z
N MET A 1 13.10 -1.31 -7.58
CA MET A 1 13.08 -2.80 -7.51
C MET A 1 11.65 -3.28 -7.59
N CYS A 2 11.33 -4.18 -8.50
CA CYS A 2 9.99 -4.76 -8.60
C CYS A 2 10.03 -6.25 -8.24
N ILE A 3 9.22 -6.66 -7.26
CA ILE A 3 8.90 -8.06 -7.02
C ILE A 3 7.55 -8.30 -7.67
N ARG A 4 7.48 -9.29 -8.56
CA ARG A 4 6.20 -9.78 -9.06
C ARG A 4 5.81 -10.99 -8.23
N ASP A 5 4.63 -10.92 -7.61
CA ASP A 5 4.03 -11.94 -6.74
C ASP A 5 4.04 -13.37 -7.33
N ARG A 6 3.94 -13.49 -8.65
CA ARG A 6 3.91 -14.77 -9.37
C ARG A 6 5.29 -15.41 -9.64
N SER A 7 6.37 -14.65 -9.54
CA SER A 7 7.71 -15.16 -9.87
C SER A 7 8.62 -15.30 -8.66
N ASP A 8 8.25 -14.73 -7.51
CA ASP A 8 9.03 -14.68 -6.24
C ASP A 8 10.52 -14.34 -6.46
N THR A 9 10.78 -13.46 -7.45
CA THR A 9 12.15 -13.08 -7.86
C THR A 9 12.30 -11.58 -7.91
N VAL A 10 13.46 -11.10 -7.45
CA VAL A 10 13.87 -9.70 -7.58
C VAL A 10 14.26 -9.43 -9.03
N ARG A 11 13.59 -8.47 -9.66
CA ARG A 11 13.88 -8.03 -11.03
C ARG A 11 14.85 -6.87 -11.02
N ARG A 12 15.60 -6.70 -12.12
CA ARG A 12 16.37 -5.47 -12.35
C ARG A 12 15.46 -4.26 -12.39
N SER A 13 16.03 -3.07 -12.28
CA SER A 13 15.28 -1.84 -12.53
C SER A 13 14.59 -1.89 -13.89
N VAL A 14 13.33 -1.46 -13.95
CA VAL A 14 12.60 -1.37 -15.22
C VAL A 14 13.30 -0.48 -16.23
N LEU A 15 14.01 0.55 -15.76
CA LEU A 15 14.80 1.44 -16.61
C LEU A 15 15.91 0.68 -17.35
N VAL A 16 16.58 -0.26 -16.67
CA VAL A 16 17.63 -1.11 -17.28
C VAL A 16 17.03 -2.11 -18.28
N ASP A 17 15.86 -2.69 -17.95
CA ASP A 17 15.22 -3.71 -18.78
C ASP A 17 14.50 -3.11 -20.01
N SER A 18 13.91 -1.91 -19.87
CA SER A 18 13.23 -1.20 -20.96
C SER A 18 14.17 -0.49 -21.92
N LYS A 19 15.42 -0.23 -21.50
CA LYS A 19 16.40 0.61 -22.20
C LYS A 19 15.88 2.04 -22.45
N ALA A 20 14.97 2.54 -21.62
CA ALA A 20 14.52 3.92 -21.68
C ALA A 20 15.62 4.87 -21.20
N ASP A 21 15.66 6.07 -21.75
CA ASP A 21 16.64 7.10 -21.38
C ASP A 21 16.39 7.62 -19.98
N MET A 22 15.13 7.80 -19.63
CA MET A 22 14.69 8.36 -18.36
C MET A 22 13.38 7.70 -17.89
N LEU A 23 13.20 7.56 -16.60
CA LEU A 23 11.95 7.18 -15.95
C LEU A 23 11.50 8.34 -15.07
N MET A 24 10.27 8.81 -15.25
CA MET A 24 9.60 9.70 -14.30
C MET A 24 8.75 8.86 -13.34
N PHE A 25 8.81 9.14 -12.05
CA PHE A 25 8.05 8.40 -11.03
C PHE A 25 7.16 9.34 -10.22
N GLY A 26 6.09 8.81 -9.61
CA GLY A 26 5.12 9.61 -8.86
C GLY A 26 4.31 10.54 -9.76
N ASN A 27 3.97 11.73 -9.25
CA ASN A 27 3.30 12.78 -10.01
C ASN A 27 4.29 13.49 -10.92
N GLY A 28 4.07 13.40 -12.22
CA GLY A 28 5.05 13.73 -13.25
C GLY A 28 4.88 15.11 -13.91
N GLU A 29 3.97 15.96 -13.45
CA GLU A 29 3.62 17.21 -14.14
C GLU A 29 4.83 18.13 -14.33
N ARG A 30 5.52 18.49 -13.23
CA ARG A 30 6.70 19.37 -13.31
C ARG A 30 7.85 18.76 -14.11
N PRO A 31 8.32 17.52 -13.80
CA PRO A 31 9.42 16.94 -14.55
C PRO A 31 9.09 16.75 -16.04
N LEU A 32 7.83 16.44 -16.40
CA LEU A 32 7.43 16.33 -17.79
C LEU A 32 7.56 17.67 -18.53
N VAL A 33 7.05 18.74 -17.94
CA VAL A 33 7.11 20.09 -18.51
C VAL A 33 8.57 20.56 -18.64
N GLU A 34 9.36 20.38 -17.58
CA GLU A 34 10.77 20.77 -17.57
C GLU A 34 11.57 20.03 -18.63
N VAL A 35 11.46 18.70 -18.68
CA VAL A 35 12.17 17.88 -19.68
C VAL A 35 11.71 18.23 -21.11
N ALA A 36 10.41 18.42 -21.33
CA ALA A 36 9.89 18.79 -22.64
C ALA A 36 10.44 20.15 -23.13
N HIS A 37 10.51 21.15 -22.25
CA HIS A 37 11.07 22.46 -22.60
C HIS A 37 12.57 22.37 -22.90
N ARG A 38 13.35 21.64 -22.09
CA ARG A 38 14.80 21.47 -22.30
C ARG A 38 15.08 20.75 -23.62
N LEU A 39 14.31 19.70 -23.94
CA LEU A 39 14.39 19.03 -25.27
C LEU A 39 14.02 19.97 -26.41
N ALA A 40 12.98 20.81 -26.27
CA ALA A 40 12.59 21.79 -27.27
C ALA A 40 13.65 22.87 -27.49
N MET A 41 14.47 23.18 -26.48
CA MET A 41 15.63 24.05 -26.60
C MET A 41 16.87 23.37 -27.18
N GLY A 42 16.78 22.08 -27.56
CA GLY A 42 17.85 21.32 -28.19
C GLY A 42 18.82 20.65 -27.21
N GLU A 43 18.52 20.64 -25.90
CA GLU A 43 19.35 19.91 -24.94
C GLU A 43 19.16 18.41 -25.11
N PRO A 44 20.25 17.63 -25.29
CA PRO A 44 20.13 16.17 -25.42
C PRO A 44 19.59 15.52 -24.16
N ILE A 45 18.70 14.53 -24.29
CA ILE A 45 18.13 13.79 -23.15
C ILE A 45 19.21 13.19 -22.25
N SER A 46 20.36 12.82 -22.79
CA SER A 46 21.51 12.27 -22.05
C SER A 46 22.18 13.27 -21.10
N GLU A 47 21.95 14.57 -21.29
CA GLU A 47 22.49 15.64 -20.44
C GLU A 47 21.50 16.09 -19.38
N ILE A 48 20.21 15.82 -19.56
CA ILE A 48 19.15 16.11 -18.59
C ILE A 48 19.21 15.11 -17.43
N ARG A 49 20.03 15.41 -16.40
CA ARG A 49 20.33 14.47 -15.30
C ARG A 49 19.90 14.96 -13.93
N ASP A 50 19.49 16.20 -13.80
CA ASP A 50 19.26 16.92 -12.55
C ASP A 50 17.77 17.15 -12.22
N VAL A 51 16.88 16.72 -13.10
CA VAL A 51 15.43 16.89 -12.90
C VAL A 51 14.95 16.01 -11.77
N ARG A 52 14.32 16.61 -10.76
CA ARG A 52 13.73 15.87 -9.63
C ARG A 52 12.64 14.92 -10.12
N ASN A 53 12.37 13.85 -9.33
CA ASN A 53 11.34 12.85 -9.64
C ASN A 53 11.66 12.02 -10.90
N THR A 54 12.94 11.94 -11.27
CA THR A 54 13.40 11.12 -12.41
C THR A 54 14.42 10.08 -11.97
N ALA A 55 14.52 9.01 -12.74
CA ALA A 55 15.61 8.06 -12.65
C ALA A 55 16.29 7.90 -14.00
N ILE A 56 17.62 7.80 -13.99
CA ILE A 56 18.47 7.72 -15.19
C ILE A 56 19.54 6.65 -15.01
N ILE A 57 20.16 6.24 -16.11
CA ILE A 57 21.31 5.33 -16.07
C ILE A 57 22.59 6.17 -16.16
N VAL A 58 23.52 5.91 -15.23
CA VAL A 58 24.82 6.59 -15.18
C VAL A 58 25.96 5.56 -15.09
N LYS A 59 27.16 5.95 -15.50
CA LYS A 59 28.39 5.14 -15.36
C LYS A 59 29.03 5.36 -13.99
N GLU A 60 28.88 6.55 -13.43
CA GLU A 60 29.45 6.99 -12.15
C GLU A 60 28.52 8.01 -11.49
N ALA A 61 28.84 8.42 -10.27
CA ALA A 61 28.09 9.46 -9.58
C ALA A 61 28.16 10.79 -10.30
N LEU A 62 27.07 11.58 -10.21
CA LEU A 62 27.03 12.89 -10.84
C LEU A 62 28.07 13.84 -10.22
N PRO A 63 28.71 14.72 -11.04
CA PRO A 63 29.72 15.66 -10.55
C PRO A 63 29.17 16.54 -9.42
N GLY A 64 30.01 16.76 -8.39
CA GLY A 64 29.65 17.60 -7.24
C GLY A 64 28.71 16.96 -6.21
N TRP A 65 28.36 15.67 -6.35
CA TRP A 65 27.59 14.93 -5.38
C TRP A 65 28.49 14.09 -4.45
N SER A 66 28.16 14.08 -3.14
CA SER A 66 28.86 13.29 -2.13
C SER A 66 28.12 12.01 -1.80
N GLY A 67 28.81 10.87 -1.84
CA GLY A 67 28.21 9.56 -1.60
C GLY A 67 28.24 9.14 -0.13
N VAL A 68 27.15 8.55 0.34
CA VAL A 68 27.08 7.89 1.64
C VAL A 68 26.67 6.44 1.41
N ASP A 69 27.45 5.50 1.93
CA ASP A 69 27.07 4.08 1.88
C ASP A 69 25.86 3.84 2.79
N SER A 70 24.83 3.20 2.27
CA SER A 70 23.60 2.90 3.01
C SER A 70 23.84 2.11 4.30
N THR A 71 24.88 1.27 4.33
CA THR A 71 25.25 0.48 5.50
C THR A 71 25.82 1.32 6.64
N ARG A 72 26.23 2.57 6.38
CA ARG A 72 26.64 3.54 7.41
C ARG A 72 25.43 4.28 7.99
N LEU A 73 24.33 4.38 7.25
CA LEU A 73 23.11 5.03 7.70
C LEU A 73 22.23 4.09 8.52
N ASP A 74 22.18 2.84 8.11
CA ASP A 74 21.36 1.80 8.75
C ASP A 74 22.02 0.44 8.47
N THR A 75 23.03 0.10 9.26
CA THR A 75 23.84 -1.11 9.03
C THR A 75 23.01 -2.36 9.31
N PRO A 76 22.90 -3.31 8.37
CA PRO A 76 22.28 -4.60 8.65
C PRO A 76 22.98 -5.29 9.83
N GLY A 77 22.26 -5.49 10.95
CA GLY A 77 22.80 -6.11 12.19
C GLY A 77 23.44 -5.17 13.21
N LYS A 78 23.76 -3.93 12.85
CA LYS A 78 23.97 -2.80 13.78
C LYS A 78 23.01 -1.71 13.39
N ILE A 79 22.38 -1.12 14.35
CA ILE A 79 21.37 -0.14 14.02
C ILE A 79 21.69 1.15 14.74
N ASP A 80 22.14 2.12 13.96
CA ASP A 80 22.12 3.49 14.41
C ASP A 80 20.65 3.94 14.54
N PRO A 81 20.30 4.64 15.62
CA PRO A 81 18.96 5.19 15.74
C PRO A 81 18.63 6.01 14.51
N ILE A 82 17.41 5.93 14.02
CA ILE A 82 16.92 6.84 12.99
C ILE A 82 17.16 8.24 13.53
N PRO A 83 17.84 9.13 12.77
CA PRO A 83 17.99 10.52 13.19
C PRO A 83 16.64 11.06 13.64
N HIS A 84 16.61 11.68 14.81
CA HIS A 84 15.35 12.23 15.34
C HIS A 84 14.70 13.06 14.24
N PRO A 85 13.42 12.83 13.90
CA PRO A 85 12.78 13.48 12.75
C PRO A 85 12.82 15.01 12.82
N TYR A 86 13.11 15.55 13.99
CA TYR A 86 13.13 16.99 14.24
C TYR A 86 14.54 17.57 14.43
N GLY A 87 15.61 16.76 14.32
CA GLY A 87 16.98 17.18 14.61
C GLY A 87 17.26 17.40 16.10
N GLU A 88 18.53 17.37 16.49
CA GLU A 88 18.93 17.59 17.90
C GLU A 88 18.70 19.02 18.41
N ASP A 89 18.42 19.98 17.52
CA ASP A 89 18.25 21.40 17.83
C ASP A 89 16.79 21.86 18.04
N LEU A 90 15.83 20.96 18.01
CA LEU A 90 14.45 21.29 18.38
C LEU A 90 14.20 20.79 19.80
N PRO A 91 14.09 21.67 20.81
CA PRO A 91 13.66 21.26 22.14
C PRO A 91 12.26 20.66 21.99
N CYS A 92 12.14 19.35 22.26
CA CYS A 92 10.85 18.78 22.62
C CYS A 92 10.34 19.66 23.77
N ALA A 93 9.17 20.25 23.59
CA ALA A 93 8.61 21.18 24.54
C ALA A 93 8.36 20.50 25.88
N ASP A 94 9.38 20.47 26.73
CA ASP A 94 9.17 20.53 28.16
C ASP A 94 8.71 21.96 28.45
N ASN A 95 7.42 22.09 28.73
CA ASN A 95 6.79 23.33 29.18
C ASN A 95 7.35 23.70 30.55
N LYS A 96 8.59 24.21 30.58
CA LYS A 96 9.10 25.03 31.68
C LYS A 96 9.33 26.43 31.16
N PRO A 97 8.72 27.45 31.77
CA PRO A 97 8.94 28.83 31.37
C PRO A 97 10.40 29.20 31.60
N VAL A 98 11.15 29.42 30.52
CA VAL A 98 12.50 29.97 30.59
C VAL A 98 12.35 31.46 30.78
N ALA A 99 12.83 31.94 31.93
CA ALA A 99 12.94 33.36 32.22
C ALA A 99 13.79 34.09 31.17
N PRO A 100 13.43 35.29 30.74
CA PRO A 100 14.14 35.99 29.67
C PRO A 100 15.55 36.37 30.13
N LYS A 101 16.58 35.74 29.57
CA LYS A 101 17.96 36.20 29.65
C LYS A 101 18.10 37.46 28.77
N LYS A 102 18.49 38.57 29.35
CA LYS A 102 18.90 39.79 28.62
C LYS A 102 20.01 39.42 27.63
N GLN A 103 19.72 39.51 26.36
CA GLN A 103 20.71 39.36 25.29
C GLN A 103 21.36 40.73 25.05
N GLU A 104 22.65 40.82 25.32
CA GLU A 104 23.49 41.91 24.79
C GLU A 104 23.61 41.73 23.28
N ALA A 105 23.32 42.78 22.51
CA ALA A 105 23.39 42.80 21.06
C ALA A 105 24.84 42.64 20.59
N LYS A 106 25.25 41.43 20.25
CA LYS A 106 26.47 41.15 19.49
C LYS A 106 26.17 41.31 18.00
N ALA A 107 27.02 42.08 17.31
CA ALA A 107 26.96 42.26 15.86
C ALA A 107 26.83 40.90 15.15
N VAL A 108 25.74 40.72 14.43
CA VAL A 108 25.48 39.47 13.65
C VAL A 108 26.35 39.52 12.40
N THR A 109 27.49 38.86 12.43
CA THR A 109 28.20 38.52 11.19
C THR A 109 27.35 37.50 10.45
N VAL A 110 26.75 37.89 9.33
CA VAL A 110 25.98 37.01 8.47
C VAL A 110 26.95 35.98 7.86
N GLN A 111 27.09 34.82 8.52
CA GLN A 111 27.77 33.68 7.90
C GLN A 111 26.89 33.15 6.77
N PRO A 112 27.48 32.81 5.62
CA PRO A 112 26.72 32.16 4.56
C PRO A 112 26.02 30.90 5.11
N PRO A 113 24.79 30.63 4.69
CA PRO A 113 24.04 29.47 5.21
C PRO A 113 24.85 28.19 5.02
N ARG A 114 25.07 27.45 6.11
CA ARG A 114 25.76 26.16 6.02
C ARG A 114 24.98 25.25 5.07
N PRO A 115 25.64 24.58 4.11
CA PRO A 115 24.96 23.67 3.20
C PRO A 115 24.21 22.61 4.03
N LYS A 116 22.97 22.33 3.64
CA LYS A 116 22.14 21.33 4.31
C LYS A 116 22.80 19.96 4.17
N PRO A 117 22.84 19.10 5.20
CA PRO A 117 23.56 17.81 5.15
C PRO A 117 23.12 16.84 4.06
N TRP A 118 21.94 17.04 3.50
CA TRP A 118 21.37 16.23 2.41
C TRP A 118 21.50 16.86 1.02
N GLU A 119 21.94 18.10 0.94
CA GLU A 119 22.07 18.81 -0.33
C GLU A 119 23.24 18.25 -1.12
N LYS A 120 23.02 17.92 -2.39
CA LYS A 120 23.98 17.24 -3.26
C LYS A 120 24.63 16.00 -2.63
N THR A 121 23.85 15.24 -1.87
CA THR A 121 24.26 13.94 -1.33
C THR A 121 23.44 12.80 -1.92
N TYR A 122 24.07 11.65 -2.13
CA TYR A 122 23.36 10.46 -2.55
C TYR A 122 23.67 9.28 -1.62
N VAL A 123 22.76 8.33 -1.57
CA VAL A 123 22.92 7.09 -0.82
C VAL A 123 23.22 5.96 -1.79
N LEU A 124 24.37 5.31 -1.60
CA LEU A 124 24.73 4.11 -2.34
C LEU A 124 24.08 2.89 -1.71
N LEU A 125 23.12 2.31 -2.42
CA LEU A 125 22.42 1.09 -2.02
C LEU A 125 23.26 -0.16 -2.33
N PRO A 126 23.04 -1.29 -1.63
CA PRO A 126 23.60 -2.57 -2.04
C PRO A 126 23.26 -2.88 -3.49
N SER A 127 24.22 -3.45 -4.26
CA SER A 127 24.01 -3.71 -5.68
C SER A 127 22.81 -4.64 -5.94
N PHE A 128 22.26 -4.58 -7.15
CA PHE A 128 21.18 -5.47 -7.57
C PHE A 128 21.52 -6.95 -7.33
N GLU A 129 22.75 -7.36 -7.64
CA GLU A 129 23.20 -8.74 -7.47
C GLU A 129 23.16 -9.16 -6.00
N LYS A 130 23.58 -8.28 -5.09
CA LYS A 130 23.53 -8.51 -3.65
C LYS A 130 22.09 -8.61 -3.15
N VAL A 131 21.22 -7.65 -3.49
CA VAL A 131 19.82 -7.66 -3.04
C VAL A 131 19.00 -8.79 -3.67
N LYS A 132 19.40 -9.27 -4.84
CA LYS A 132 18.78 -10.45 -5.47
C LYS A 132 19.10 -11.74 -4.71
N GLY A 133 20.30 -11.86 -4.18
CA GLY A 133 20.78 -13.05 -3.47
C GLY A 133 20.49 -13.03 -1.96
N ASP A 134 20.28 -11.87 -1.36
CA ASP A 134 20.13 -11.69 0.09
C ASP A 134 18.87 -10.88 0.43
N LYS A 135 17.93 -11.57 1.09
CA LYS A 135 16.64 -10.99 1.52
C LYS A 135 16.79 -9.88 2.56
N VAL A 136 17.83 -9.95 3.42
CA VAL A 136 18.09 -8.92 4.44
C VAL A 136 18.59 -7.65 3.77
N LEU A 137 19.50 -7.77 2.80
CA LEU A 137 19.96 -6.62 2.01
C LEU A 137 18.85 -6.02 1.15
N TYR A 138 17.92 -6.85 0.63
CA TYR A 138 16.73 -6.34 -0.06
C TYR A 138 15.86 -5.52 0.88
N ALA A 139 15.54 -6.05 2.06
CA ALA A 139 14.73 -5.35 3.06
C ALA A 139 15.41 -4.05 3.52
N HIS A 140 16.73 -4.06 3.71
CA HIS A 140 17.53 -2.88 4.02
C HIS A 140 17.44 -1.82 2.90
N ALA A 141 17.65 -2.20 1.65
CA ALA A 141 17.55 -1.27 0.52
C ALA A 141 16.14 -0.67 0.38
N SER A 142 15.10 -1.49 0.58
CA SER A 142 13.70 -1.04 0.59
C SER A 142 13.46 -0.03 1.72
N ARG A 143 13.96 -0.30 2.93
CA ARG A 143 13.86 0.63 4.07
C ARG A 143 14.50 1.98 3.78
N ILE A 144 15.71 2.00 3.24
CA ILE A 144 16.40 3.24 2.88
C ILE A 144 15.59 4.02 1.83
N LEU A 145 15.05 3.35 0.81
CA LEU A 145 14.20 3.99 -0.20
C LEU A 145 13.01 4.72 0.45
N HIS A 146 12.33 4.09 1.40
CA HIS A 146 11.18 4.70 2.09
C HIS A 146 11.56 5.87 3.01
N HIS A 147 12.80 5.92 3.51
CA HIS A 147 13.29 7.05 4.29
C HIS A 147 13.75 8.24 3.45
N GLU A 148 13.98 8.05 2.15
CA GLU A 148 14.38 9.10 1.21
C GLU A 148 13.19 9.56 0.35
N THR A 149 11.99 9.66 0.93
CA THR A 149 10.75 10.05 0.24
C THR A 149 10.29 11.47 0.53
N ASN A 150 10.83 12.14 1.57
CA ASN A 150 10.45 13.52 1.86
C ASN A 150 11.17 14.50 0.90
N PRO A 151 10.45 15.25 0.06
CA PRO A 151 11.06 16.14 -0.93
C PRO A 151 11.93 17.25 -0.31
N GLY A 152 11.70 17.61 0.96
CA GLY A 152 12.47 18.64 1.68
C GLY A 152 13.87 18.18 2.12
N CYS A 153 14.07 16.88 2.36
CA CYS A 153 15.34 16.35 2.89
C CYS A 153 15.79 15.03 2.28
N ALA A 154 15.10 14.52 1.27
CA ALA A 154 15.50 13.31 0.55
C ALA A 154 16.83 13.52 -0.17
N ARG A 155 17.69 12.51 -0.08
CA ARG A 155 18.90 12.39 -0.87
C ARG A 155 18.60 11.64 -2.17
N ALA A 156 19.45 11.80 -3.18
CA ALA A 156 19.42 10.92 -4.34
C ALA A 156 19.79 9.49 -3.93
N LEU A 157 19.33 8.50 -4.69
CA LEU A 157 19.71 7.11 -4.48
C LEU A 157 20.49 6.59 -5.69
N MET A 158 21.46 5.74 -5.43
CA MET A 158 22.29 5.12 -6.47
C MET A 158 22.42 3.62 -6.23
N GLN A 159 22.12 2.80 -7.24
CA GLN A 159 22.25 1.34 -7.14
C GLN A 159 22.99 0.78 -8.34
N LYS A 160 24.00 -0.07 -8.09
CA LYS A 160 24.76 -0.76 -9.14
C LYS A 160 23.95 -1.90 -9.76
N HIS A 161 23.97 -1.98 -11.10
CA HIS A 161 23.38 -3.03 -11.92
C HIS A 161 24.40 -3.46 -12.99
N GLY A 162 25.20 -4.49 -12.69
CA GLY A 162 26.29 -4.93 -13.56
C GLY A 162 27.38 -3.87 -13.66
N ASP A 163 27.59 -3.33 -14.86
CA ASP A 163 28.63 -2.33 -15.20
C ASP A 163 28.18 -0.86 -15.09
N ARG A 164 26.90 -0.62 -14.77
CA ARG A 164 26.30 0.71 -14.69
C ARG A 164 25.49 0.90 -13.42
N TYR A 165 25.02 2.12 -13.21
CA TYR A 165 24.22 2.46 -12.03
C TYR A 165 22.87 3.03 -12.47
N VAL A 166 21.84 2.75 -11.67
CA VAL A 166 20.58 3.49 -11.69
C VAL A 166 20.72 4.59 -10.65
N TRP A 167 20.60 5.82 -11.11
CA TRP A 167 20.52 7.03 -10.29
C TRP A 167 19.08 7.45 -10.17
N ILE A 168 18.60 7.71 -8.97
CA ILE A 168 17.25 8.18 -8.69
C ILE A 168 17.38 9.56 -8.06
N ASN A 169 16.91 10.57 -8.75
CA ASN A 169 16.87 11.93 -8.23
C ASN A 169 15.88 12.05 -7.05
N PRO A 170 16.05 13.04 -6.15
CA PRO A 170 15.10 13.28 -5.07
C PRO A 170 13.67 13.44 -5.59
N PRO A 171 12.64 13.14 -4.78
CA PRO A 171 11.23 13.29 -5.16
C PRO A 171 10.88 14.71 -5.57
N ALA A 172 9.81 14.86 -6.38
CA ALA A 172 9.29 16.17 -6.76
C ALA A 172 8.89 17.00 -5.54
N ILE A 173 9.12 18.30 -5.61
CA ILE A 173 8.50 19.25 -4.69
C ILE A 173 6.99 19.20 -4.95
N PRO A 174 6.13 19.10 -3.92
CA PRO A 174 4.69 19.11 -4.10
C PRO A 174 4.20 20.31 -4.91
N LEU A 175 3.17 20.11 -5.74
CA LEU A 175 2.55 21.21 -6.47
C LEU A 175 1.89 22.19 -5.49
N SER A 176 1.97 23.47 -5.77
CA SER A 176 1.17 24.47 -5.06
C SER A 176 -0.32 24.32 -5.42
N THR A 177 -1.20 25.00 -4.69
CA THR A 177 -2.63 25.03 -5.01
C THR A 177 -2.88 25.59 -6.40
N GLU A 178 -2.18 26.66 -6.78
CA GLU A 178 -2.30 27.30 -8.09
C GLU A 178 -1.85 26.37 -9.23
N GLU A 179 -0.77 25.62 -9.02
CA GLU A 179 -0.31 24.62 -9.99
C GLU A 179 -1.29 23.45 -10.10
N MET A 180 -1.80 22.96 -8.95
CA MET A 180 -2.86 21.94 -8.96
C MET A 180 -4.10 22.43 -9.73
N ASP A 181 -4.54 23.65 -9.47
CA ASP A 181 -5.69 24.23 -10.16
C ASP A 181 -5.45 24.35 -11.67
N SER A 182 -4.24 24.75 -12.09
CA SER A 182 -3.88 24.83 -13.51
C SER A 182 -3.93 23.47 -14.21
N VAL A 183 -3.47 22.40 -13.53
CA VAL A 183 -3.53 21.02 -14.05
C VAL A 183 -4.99 20.57 -14.21
N PHE A 184 -5.85 20.84 -13.22
CA PHE A 184 -7.25 20.44 -13.27
C PHE A 184 -8.11 21.34 -14.17
N ALA A 185 -7.64 22.52 -14.53
CA ALA A 185 -8.28 23.41 -15.50
C ALA A 185 -8.03 23.02 -16.96
N LEU A 186 -7.14 22.04 -17.24
CA LEU A 186 -6.94 21.54 -18.59
C LEU A 186 -8.23 20.99 -19.19
N PRO A 187 -8.46 21.12 -20.52
CA PRO A 187 -9.74 20.81 -21.15
C PRO A 187 -9.97 19.29 -21.32
N TYR A 188 -10.08 18.58 -20.22
CA TYR A 188 -10.40 17.15 -20.20
C TYR A 188 -11.85 16.90 -20.68
N LYS A 189 -12.03 16.02 -21.63
CA LYS A 189 -13.36 15.68 -22.16
C LYS A 189 -14.21 14.81 -21.24
N ARG A 190 -13.63 14.20 -20.21
CA ARG A 190 -14.31 13.28 -19.27
C ARG A 190 -15.09 12.14 -19.94
N VAL A 191 -14.56 11.61 -21.02
CA VAL A 191 -15.14 10.50 -21.78
C VAL A 191 -14.12 9.38 -21.93
N PRO A 192 -14.56 8.12 -22.14
CA PRO A 192 -13.66 7.04 -22.47
C PRO A 192 -12.86 7.29 -23.74
N HIS A 193 -11.69 6.64 -23.86
CA HIS A 193 -10.89 6.73 -25.08
C HIS A 193 -11.69 6.23 -26.30
N PRO A 194 -11.62 6.88 -27.46
CA PRO A 194 -12.40 6.53 -28.66
C PRO A 194 -12.28 5.06 -29.09
N ALA A 195 -11.15 4.40 -28.80
CA ALA A 195 -10.96 2.97 -29.11
C ALA A 195 -11.97 2.03 -28.44
N TYR A 196 -12.66 2.45 -27.38
CA TYR A 196 -13.71 1.67 -26.74
C TYR A 196 -15.05 1.73 -27.50
N GLY A 197 -15.22 2.66 -28.45
CA GLY A 197 -16.47 2.84 -29.19
C GLY A 197 -17.68 2.95 -28.24
N ASN A 198 -18.68 2.10 -28.46
CA ASN A 198 -19.89 2.04 -27.65
C ASN A 198 -19.82 1.02 -26.49
N ALA A 199 -18.64 0.49 -26.17
CA ALA A 199 -18.50 -0.49 -25.09
C ALA A 199 -18.81 0.17 -23.74
N ARG A 200 -19.67 -0.49 -22.94
CA ARG A 200 -19.95 -0.08 -21.57
C ARG A 200 -18.77 -0.42 -20.67
N ILE A 201 -18.20 0.58 -20.03
CA ILE A 201 -17.08 0.45 -19.09
C ILE A 201 -17.61 0.65 -17.67
N PRO A 202 -17.78 -0.42 -16.87
CA PRO A 202 -18.38 -0.30 -15.52
C PRO A 202 -17.61 0.66 -14.60
N ALA A 203 -16.28 0.68 -14.68
CA ALA A 203 -15.46 1.58 -13.89
C ALA A 203 -15.74 3.06 -14.23
N TYR A 204 -15.84 3.38 -15.53
CA TYR A 204 -16.17 4.74 -15.96
C TYR A 204 -17.56 5.17 -15.47
N GLU A 205 -18.57 4.31 -15.61
CA GLU A 205 -19.92 4.60 -15.12
C GLU A 205 -19.98 4.93 -13.62
N MET A 206 -19.11 4.31 -12.85
CA MET A 206 -19.03 4.50 -11.40
C MET A 206 -18.37 5.82 -11.01
N ILE A 207 -17.37 6.29 -11.79
CA ILE A 207 -16.53 7.43 -11.41
C ILE A 207 -16.76 8.71 -12.24
N ARG A 208 -17.51 8.67 -13.33
CA ARG A 208 -17.65 9.79 -14.28
C ARG A 208 -18.14 11.11 -13.66
N PHE A 209 -18.84 11.04 -12.54
CA PHE A 209 -19.32 12.18 -11.76
C PHE A 209 -18.57 12.36 -10.45
N SER A 210 -17.37 11.85 -10.33
CA SER A 210 -16.50 12.10 -9.18
C SER A 210 -15.56 13.28 -9.43
N VAL A 211 -15.19 13.96 -8.35
CA VAL A 211 -14.26 15.09 -8.36
C VAL A 211 -13.16 14.83 -7.37
N ASN A 212 -11.91 14.89 -7.86
CA ASN A 212 -10.74 14.78 -7.00
C ASN A 212 -10.38 16.16 -6.43
N ILE A 213 -10.31 16.26 -5.10
CA ILE A 213 -10.08 17.55 -4.41
C ILE A 213 -8.62 17.72 -3.96
N MET A 214 -7.87 16.62 -3.89
CA MET A 214 -6.49 16.65 -3.41
C MET A 214 -5.72 15.38 -3.81
N ARG A 215 -4.39 15.42 -3.72
CA ARG A 215 -3.47 14.30 -3.86
C ARG A 215 -2.61 14.14 -2.61
N GLY A 216 -2.00 12.98 -2.45
CA GLY A 216 -1.16 12.63 -1.32
C GLY A 216 -1.91 11.96 -0.17
N CYS A 217 -1.17 11.30 0.70
CA CYS A 217 -1.71 10.65 1.90
C CYS A 217 -0.62 10.53 2.96
N PHE A 218 -0.81 11.13 4.11
CA PHE A 218 0.11 11.03 5.23
C PHE A 218 -0.15 9.82 6.16
N GLY A 219 -1.05 8.92 5.76
CA GLY A 219 -1.40 7.71 6.53
C GLY A 219 -0.27 6.70 6.65
N GLY A 220 0.52 6.52 5.60
CA GLY A 220 1.70 5.66 5.60
C GLY A 220 1.41 4.16 5.75
N CYS A 221 0.17 3.70 5.48
CA CYS A 221 -0.19 2.28 5.60
C CYS A 221 0.76 1.41 4.80
N SER A 222 1.37 0.41 5.43
CA SER A 222 2.45 -0.39 4.87
C SER A 222 2.09 -1.21 3.62
N PHE A 223 0.81 -1.51 3.44
CA PHE A 223 0.28 -2.26 2.29
C PHE A 223 -0.10 -1.36 1.09
N CYS A 224 -0.11 -0.02 1.29
CA CYS A 224 -0.55 0.95 0.30
C CYS A 224 0.65 1.66 -0.31
N SER A 225 0.64 1.86 -1.62
CA SER A 225 1.69 2.59 -2.35
C SER A 225 1.34 4.05 -2.66
N ILE A 226 0.18 4.55 -2.24
CA ILE A 226 -0.24 5.94 -2.51
C ILE A 226 0.76 6.93 -1.93
N THR A 227 1.20 6.74 -0.69
CA THR A 227 2.19 7.59 -0.04
C THR A 227 3.51 7.68 -0.83
N GLU A 228 3.91 6.57 -1.45
CA GLU A 228 5.15 6.50 -2.23
C GLU A 228 4.97 7.06 -3.65
N HIS A 229 3.76 7.00 -4.18
CA HIS A 229 3.43 7.47 -5.52
C HIS A 229 3.06 8.96 -5.55
N GLU A 230 2.17 9.41 -4.67
CA GLU A 230 1.66 10.78 -4.62
C GLU A 230 2.35 11.65 -3.56
N GLY A 231 3.08 11.03 -2.64
CA GLY A 231 3.76 11.70 -1.53
C GLY A 231 2.91 11.79 -0.25
N ARG A 232 3.56 12.18 0.84
CA ARG A 232 2.93 12.36 2.16
C ARG A 232 2.40 13.77 2.39
N ILE A 233 2.91 14.75 1.66
CA ILE A 233 2.45 16.14 1.75
C ILE A 233 1.20 16.28 0.90
N ILE A 234 0.14 16.75 1.51
CA ILE A 234 -1.13 16.91 0.81
C ILE A 234 -1.06 18.09 -0.15
N GLN A 235 -1.47 17.85 -1.39
CA GLN A 235 -1.56 18.84 -2.46
C GLN A 235 -3.05 19.07 -2.73
N SER A 236 -3.60 20.15 -2.22
CA SER A 236 -5.02 20.47 -2.32
C SER A 236 -5.28 21.46 -3.45
N ARG A 237 -6.41 21.30 -4.11
CA ARG A 237 -6.99 22.30 -5.02
C ARG A 237 -7.66 23.40 -4.25
N SER A 238 -7.82 24.56 -4.86
CA SER A 238 -8.68 25.62 -4.31
C SER A 238 -10.15 25.21 -4.34
N GLU A 239 -10.96 25.81 -3.47
CA GLU A 239 -12.42 25.63 -3.51
C GLU A 239 -12.98 26.05 -4.86
N ASP A 240 -12.54 27.16 -5.42
CA ASP A 240 -13.03 27.68 -6.72
C ASP A 240 -12.75 26.70 -7.85
N SER A 241 -11.55 26.12 -7.92
CA SER A 241 -11.21 25.10 -8.91
C SER A 241 -12.14 23.89 -8.84
N ILE A 242 -12.46 23.44 -7.62
CA ILE A 242 -13.34 22.29 -7.38
C ILE A 242 -14.79 22.65 -7.77
N ILE A 243 -15.26 23.82 -7.38
CA ILE A 243 -16.61 24.29 -7.71
C ILE A 243 -16.79 24.46 -9.21
N ASN A 244 -15.84 25.07 -9.90
CA ASN A 244 -15.86 25.20 -11.36
C ASN A 244 -15.94 23.85 -12.07
N GLU A 245 -15.23 22.84 -11.56
CA GLU A 245 -15.31 21.48 -12.12
C GLU A 245 -16.68 20.83 -11.88
N ILE A 246 -17.29 21.02 -10.70
CA ILE A 246 -18.65 20.53 -10.42
C ILE A 246 -19.66 21.18 -11.37
N GLU A 247 -19.53 22.48 -11.62
CA GLU A 247 -20.37 23.22 -12.55
C GLU A 247 -20.16 22.74 -13.99
N ALA A 248 -18.90 22.55 -14.41
CA ALA A 248 -18.60 21.97 -15.72
C ALA A 248 -19.20 20.56 -15.90
N ILE A 249 -19.16 19.71 -14.88
CA ILE A 249 -19.82 18.39 -14.91
C ILE A 249 -21.34 18.57 -15.07
N ARG A 250 -21.96 19.46 -14.30
CA ARG A 250 -23.39 19.73 -14.35
C ARG A 250 -23.84 20.16 -15.76
N ASP A 251 -23.05 21.04 -16.38
CA ASP A 251 -23.45 21.73 -17.60
C ASP A 251 -23.06 20.96 -18.87
N THR A 252 -22.01 20.14 -18.82
CA THR A 252 -21.43 19.55 -20.05
C THR A 252 -21.42 18.01 -20.10
N VAL A 253 -21.49 17.31 -18.94
CA VAL A 253 -21.37 15.85 -18.95
C VAL A 253 -22.74 15.19 -19.16
N PRO A 254 -22.94 14.43 -20.26
CA PRO A 254 -24.23 13.82 -20.56
C PRO A 254 -24.70 12.85 -19.47
N GLY A 255 -26.01 12.90 -19.16
CA GLY A 255 -26.65 12.01 -18.21
C GLY A 255 -26.39 12.38 -16.75
N PHE A 256 -25.93 13.60 -16.46
CA PHE A 256 -25.82 14.09 -15.10
C PHE A 256 -27.21 14.27 -14.47
N THR A 257 -27.38 13.74 -13.27
CA THR A 257 -28.69 13.71 -12.56
C THR A 257 -28.77 14.67 -11.37
N GLY A 258 -27.75 15.52 -11.19
CA GLY A 258 -27.60 16.40 -10.03
C GLY A 258 -26.85 15.76 -8.86
N VAL A 259 -26.27 14.59 -9.05
CA VAL A 259 -25.54 13.87 -7.99
C VAL A 259 -24.06 13.78 -8.34
N ILE A 260 -23.20 14.36 -7.52
CA ILE A 260 -21.77 14.10 -7.50
C ILE A 260 -21.55 12.80 -6.72
N SER A 261 -21.02 11.79 -7.39
CA SER A 261 -20.89 10.43 -6.84
C SER A 261 -19.79 10.31 -5.79
N ASP A 262 -18.79 11.18 -5.85
CA ASP A 262 -17.72 11.28 -4.86
C ASP A 262 -17.04 12.65 -4.96
N LEU A 263 -16.94 13.36 -3.84
CA LEU A 263 -16.14 14.57 -3.69
C LEU A 263 -15.00 14.23 -2.71
N GLY A 264 -13.89 13.74 -3.22
CA GLY A 264 -12.86 13.16 -2.37
C GLY A 264 -11.49 13.04 -3.03
N GLY A 265 -10.70 12.09 -2.57
CA GLY A 265 -9.33 11.83 -3.02
C GLY A 265 -8.81 10.51 -2.47
N PRO A 266 -7.51 10.30 -2.36
CA PRO A 266 -6.93 9.09 -1.76
C PRO A 266 -7.47 8.79 -0.35
N THR A 267 -7.81 9.85 0.39
CA THR A 267 -8.50 9.83 1.68
C THR A 267 -9.35 11.09 1.78
N ALA A 268 -10.67 10.95 1.86
CA ALA A 268 -11.61 12.07 1.72
C ALA A 268 -11.37 13.22 2.72
N ASN A 269 -11.00 12.91 3.95
CA ASN A 269 -10.84 13.89 5.03
C ASN A 269 -9.37 14.32 5.28
N MET A 270 -8.57 14.37 4.23
CA MET A 270 -7.21 14.97 4.30
C MET A 270 -7.11 16.30 3.54
N TYR A 271 -8.18 16.78 2.93
CA TYR A 271 -8.20 18.05 2.21
C TYR A 271 -7.75 19.21 3.10
N MET A 272 -6.77 19.99 2.63
CA MET A 272 -6.15 21.12 3.31
C MET A 272 -5.44 20.80 4.64
N LEU A 273 -5.37 19.53 5.06
CA LEU A 273 -4.61 19.16 6.25
C LEU A 273 -3.11 19.15 5.95
N ARG A 274 -2.33 19.68 6.90
CA ARG A 274 -0.88 19.86 6.74
C ARG A 274 -0.14 19.79 8.08
N CYS A 275 1.17 19.70 8.02
CA CYS A 275 2.00 19.88 9.19
C CYS A 275 1.95 21.35 9.67
N LYS A 276 1.70 21.58 10.97
CA LYS A 276 1.70 22.93 11.58
C LYS A 276 3.08 23.58 11.61
N SER A 277 4.15 22.79 11.46
CA SER A 277 5.53 23.25 11.47
C SER A 277 6.19 23.05 10.10
N PRO A 278 6.34 24.09 9.27
CA PRO A 278 7.04 23.98 7.98
C PRO A 278 8.48 23.47 8.12
N ARG A 279 9.18 23.85 9.20
CA ARG A 279 10.54 23.35 9.46
C ARG A 279 10.56 21.85 9.73
N ALA A 280 9.63 21.35 10.57
CA ALA A 280 9.50 19.94 10.82
C ALA A 280 9.11 19.18 9.54
N GLU A 281 8.18 19.69 8.74
CA GLU A 281 7.77 19.08 7.48
C GLU A 281 8.95 18.89 6.53
N GLN A 282 9.80 19.91 6.37
CA GLN A 282 10.97 19.88 5.49
C GLN A 282 12.01 18.83 5.88
N THR A 283 12.10 18.45 7.16
CA THR A 283 13.15 17.55 7.67
C THR A 283 12.63 16.20 8.15
N CYS A 284 11.31 16.02 8.20
CA CYS A 284 10.67 14.85 8.76
C CYS A 284 10.89 13.59 7.93
N ARG A 285 11.37 12.52 8.57
CA ARG A 285 11.55 11.18 7.96
C ARG A 285 10.59 10.12 8.53
N ARG A 286 9.54 10.54 9.25
CA ARG A 286 8.49 9.61 9.71
C ARG A 286 7.75 9.04 8.51
N LEU A 287 7.44 7.74 8.57
CA LEU A 287 6.68 7.06 7.53
C LEU A 287 5.17 7.34 7.59
N SER A 288 4.68 7.81 8.77
CA SER A 288 3.27 8.11 8.99
C SER A 288 3.12 9.31 9.94
N CYS A 289 2.12 10.16 9.70
CA CYS A 289 1.74 11.24 10.61
C CYS A 289 0.64 10.82 11.60
N VAL A 290 0.11 9.60 11.48
CA VAL A 290 -1.03 9.10 12.26
C VAL A 290 -0.78 7.73 12.92
N TYR A 291 0.45 7.22 12.83
CA TYR A 291 0.83 5.96 13.45
C TYR A 291 2.20 6.08 14.14
N PRO A 292 2.40 5.49 15.36
CA PRO A 292 1.39 4.79 16.19
C PRO A 292 0.28 5.72 16.69
N ASP A 293 0.60 7.00 16.90
CA ASP A 293 -0.29 8.06 17.34
C ASP A 293 -0.26 9.23 16.37
N ILE A 294 -1.31 10.06 16.40
CA ILE A 294 -1.37 11.29 15.62
C ILE A 294 -0.22 12.21 16.03
N CYS A 295 0.57 12.64 15.04
CA CYS A 295 1.69 13.55 15.28
C CYS A 295 1.20 14.88 15.89
N PRO A 296 1.83 15.40 16.96
CA PRO A 296 1.42 16.67 17.57
C PRO A 296 1.48 17.87 16.60
N HIS A 297 2.32 17.78 15.57
CA HIS A 297 2.39 18.79 14.51
C HIS A 297 1.36 18.61 13.40
N MET A 298 0.54 17.55 13.45
CA MET A 298 -0.49 17.35 12.45
C MET A 298 -1.70 18.24 12.70
N ASP A 299 -2.13 18.95 11.68
CA ASP A 299 -3.41 19.66 11.70
C ASP A 299 -4.55 18.66 11.55
N THR A 300 -5.55 18.75 12.41
CA THR A 300 -6.76 17.88 12.39
C THR A 300 -8.04 18.69 12.25
N ASN A 301 -7.94 19.99 11.94
CA ASN A 301 -9.11 20.85 11.74
C ASN A 301 -9.74 20.63 10.38
N HIS A 302 -10.92 20.02 10.35
CA HIS A 302 -11.66 19.74 9.12
C HIS A 302 -12.55 20.88 8.62
N GLU A 303 -12.46 22.08 9.21
CA GLU A 303 -13.30 23.21 8.80
C GLU A 303 -13.19 23.54 7.30
N PRO A 304 -12.00 23.56 6.66
CA PRO A 304 -11.91 23.75 5.21
C PRO A 304 -12.69 22.70 4.41
N THR A 305 -12.63 21.43 4.81
CA THR A 305 -13.38 20.35 4.15
C THR A 305 -14.89 20.53 4.33
N ILE A 306 -15.34 20.90 5.53
CA ILE A 306 -16.76 21.16 5.83
C ILE A 306 -17.27 22.33 4.98
N ASN A 307 -16.51 23.40 4.87
CA ASN A 307 -16.89 24.58 4.08
C ASN A 307 -16.99 24.26 2.60
N LEU A 308 -16.01 23.54 2.05
CA LEU A 308 -16.08 23.04 0.66
C LEU A 308 -17.33 22.20 0.42
N TYR A 309 -17.66 21.27 1.32
CA TYR A 309 -18.84 20.40 1.18
C TYR A 309 -20.13 21.18 1.19
N ARG A 310 -20.27 22.19 2.06
CA ARG A 310 -21.43 23.07 2.12
C ARG A 310 -21.56 23.90 0.85
N ARG A 311 -20.48 24.55 0.42
CA ARG A 311 -20.44 25.33 -0.80
C ARG A 311 -20.83 24.51 -2.04
N ALA A 312 -20.28 23.29 -2.16
CA ALA A 312 -20.60 22.38 -3.27
C ALA A 312 -22.07 21.93 -3.26
N ARG A 313 -22.66 21.71 -2.07
CA ARG A 313 -24.06 21.31 -1.92
C ARG A 313 -25.04 22.43 -2.27
N ASP A 314 -24.64 23.67 -2.03
CA ASP A 314 -25.52 24.86 -2.23
C ASP A 314 -25.55 25.31 -3.71
N LEU A 315 -24.80 24.67 -4.61
CA LEU A 315 -24.79 24.97 -6.03
C LEU A 315 -26.13 24.64 -6.68
N LYS A 316 -26.63 25.59 -7.50
CA LYS A 316 -27.86 25.38 -8.27
C LYS A 316 -27.72 24.17 -9.20
N GLY A 317 -28.73 23.30 -9.18
CA GLY A 317 -28.76 22.08 -9.99
C GLY A 317 -28.06 20.88 -9.36
N ILE A 318 -27.39 21.05 -8.22
CA ILE A 318 -26.83 19.95 -7.42
C ILE A 318 -27.87 19.49 -6.40
N LYS A 319 -28.23 18.22 -6.45
CA LYS A 319 -29.20 17.58 -5.52
C LYS A 319 -28.46 16.91 -4.35
N LYS A 320 -27.28 16.36 -4.61
CA LYS A 320 -26.52 15.61 -3.61
C LYS A 320 -25.03 15.58 -3.93
N ILE A 321 -24.22 15.74 -2.90
CA ILE A 321 -22.78 15.48 -2.90
C ILE A 321 -22.54 14.26 -2.02
N LEU A 322 -22.01 13.18 -2.59
CA LEU A 322 -21.65 11.97 -1.85
C LEU A 322 -20.16 11.93 -1.59
N ILE A 323 -19.80 11.28 -0.50
CA ILE A 323 -18.41 10.93 -0.15
C ILE A 323 -18.32 9.39 -0.16
N ALA A 324 -17.73 8.88 -1.22
CA ALA A 324 -17.54 7.44 -1.45
C ALA A 324 -16.09 7.01 -1.25
N SER A 325 -15.16 7.94 -1.27
CA SER A 325 -13.75 7.73 -0.90
C SER A 325 -13.61 7.32 0.56
N GLY A 326 -12.53 6.60 0.88
CA GLY A 326 -12.27 6.17 2.26
C GLY A 326 -12.08 7.36 3.21
N VAL A 327 -12.64 7.24 4.40
CA VAL A 327 -12.48 8.22 5.50
C VAL A 327 -11.50 7.67 6.54
N ARG A 328 -10.52 8.46 6.93
CA ARG A 328 -9.65 8.17 8.06
C ARG A 328 -10.40 8.49 9.36
N TYR A 329 -10.93 7.46 9.98
CA TYR A 329 -11.71 7.57 11.21
C TYR A 329 -10.89 8.09 12.39
N ASP A 330 -9.59 7.74 12.45
CA ASP A 330 -8.65 8.16 13.49
C ASP A 330 -8.45 9.68 13.54
N ILE A 331 -8.39 10.37 12.41
CA ILE A 331 -8.35 11.83 12.39
C ILE A 331 -9.75 12.47 12.41
N ALA A 332 -10.77 11.77 11.94
CA ALA A 332 -12.15 12.29 11.97
C ALA A 332 -12.69 12.43 13.40
N VAL A 333 -12.29 11.55 14.33
CA VAL A 333 -12.74 11.63 15.74
C VAL A 333 -12.15 12.82 16.49
N GLU A 334 -11.06 13.41 15.97
CA GLU A 334 -10.46 14.64 16.52
C GLU A 334 -11.32 15.87 16.22
N ASP A 335 -12.18 15.83 15.18
CA ASP A 335 -13.13 16.88 14.87
C ASP A 335 -14.53 16.31 14.61
N PRO A 336 -15.33 16.08 15.66
CA PRO A 336 -16.68 15.51 15.54
C PRO A 336 -17.62 16.32 14.63
N ARG A 337 -17.35 17.61 14.37
CA ARG A 337 -18.14 18.44 13.45
C ARG A 337 -18.11 17.86 12.03
N TYR A 338 -16.95 17.31 11.60
CA TYR A 338 -16.82 16.65 10.32
C TYR A 338 -17.70 15.41 10.23
N ILE A 339 -17.71 14.56 11.27
CA ILE A 339 -18.55 13.34 11.28
C ILE A 339 -20.04 13.71 11.22
N LYS A 340 -20.43 14.79 11.93
CA LYS A 340 -21.81 15.30 11.88
C LYS A 340 -22.19 15.76 10.48
N GLU A 341 -21.36 16.59 9.82
CA GLU A 341 -21.60 17.05 8.44
C GLU A 341 -21.71 15.87 7.48
N LEU A 342 -20.76 14.93 7.57
CA LEU A 342 -20.71 13.73 6.75
C LEU A 342 -21.99 12.89 6.87
N ALA A 343 -22.37 12.51 8.09
CA ALA A 343 -23.55 11.68 8.35
C ALA A 343 -24.85 12.40 7.96
N THR A 344 -24.93 13.72 8.22
CA THR A 344 -26.14 14.48 7.94
C THR A 344 -26.37 14.68 6.45
N HIS A 345 -25.32 14.90 5.64
CA HIS A 345 -25.48 15.38 4.27
C HIS A 345 -24.88 14.48 3.19
N HIS A 346 -23.80 13.76 3.46
CA HIS A 346 -22.94 13.20 2.42
C HIS A 346 -22.91 11.68 2.32
N VAL A 347 -23.63 10.97 3.20
CA VAL A 347 -23.75 9.50 3.17
C VAL A 347 -25.07 9.10 2.52
N GLY A 348 -24.99 8.17 1.58
CA GLY A 348 -26.13 7.64 0.82
C GLY A 348 -26.73 6.34 1.38
N GLY A 349 -26.59 6.10 2.70
CA GLY A 349 -27.02 4.87 3.39
C GLY A 349 -25.85 4.02 3.86
N TYR A 350 -24.76 3.99 3.12
CA TYR A 350 -23.57 3.21 3.46
C TYR A 350 -22.31 4.08 3.44
N LEU A 351 -21.50 3.97 4.48
CA LEU A 351 -20.17 4.60 4.54
C LEU A 351 -19.09 3.53 4.65
N LYS A 352 -18.14 3.56 3.71
CA LYS A 352 -16.99 2.68 3.71
C LYS A 352 -15.95 3.18 4.72
N ILE A 353 -15.42 2.26 5.53
CA ILE A 353 -14.40 2.55 6.53
C ILE A 353 -13.43 1.37 6.59
N ALA A 354 -12.16 1.64 6.80
CA ALA A 354 -11.11 0.64 6.66
C ALA A 354 -10.31 0.43 7.95
N PRO A 355 -10.83 -0.31 8.96
CA PRO A 355 -10.04 -0.72 10.12
C PRO A 355 -8.94 -1.73 9.77
N GLU A 356 -9.10 -2.51 8.70
CA GLU A 356 -8.21 -3.51 8.12
C GLU A 356 -8.03 -4.78 8.96
N HIS A 357 -7.95 -4.69 10.28
CA HIS A 357 -7.90 -5.80 11.23
C HIS A 357 -8.39 -5.36 12.61
N THR A 358 -8.55 -6.32 13.56
CA THR A 358 -8.91 -6.05 14.97
C THR A 358 -7.75 -6.30 15.91
N GLU A 359 -6.77 -7.12 15.51
CA GLU A 359 -5.67 -7.55 16.37
C GLU A 359 -4.47 -6.61 16.20
N GLU A 360 -3.81 -6.28 17.33
CA GLU A 360 -2.67 -5.35 17.38
C GLU A 360 -1.46 -5.85 16.56
N GLY A 361 -1.20 -7.16 16.57
CA GLY A 361 -0.11 -7.76 15.81
C GLY A 361 -0.17 -7.41 14.32
N PRO A 362 -1.23 -7.78 13.59
CA PRO A 362 -1.44 -7.37 12.19
C PRO A 362 -1.51 -5.85 12.01
N LEU A 363 -2.24 -5.11 12.86
CA LEU A 363 -2.38 -3.66 12.74
C LEU A 363 -1.04 -2.94 12.85
N SER A 364 -0.14 -3.37 13.73
CA SER A 364 1.21 -2.81 13.85
C SER A 364 2.03 -2.99 12.58
N LYS A 365 1.90 -4.14 11.89
CA LYS A 365 2.56 -4.38 10.61
C LYS A 365 1.92 -3.59 9.45
N MET A 366 0.64 -3.24 9.58
CA MET A 366 -0.09 -2.41 8.64
C MET A 366 0.13 -0.91 8.84
N MET A 367 0.72 -0.48 9.96
CA MET A 367 0.77 0.93 10.40
C MET A 367 -0.63 1.53 10.52
N LYS A 368 -1.54 0.78 11.15
CA LYS A 368 -2.92 1.21 11.42
C LYS A 368 -3.13 1.38 12.92
N PRO A 369 -3.93 2.37 13.35
CA PRO A 369 -4.27 2.54 14.76
C PRO A 369 -5.09 1.35 15.26
N GLY A 370 -5.13 1.18 16.58
CA GLY A 370 -5.99 0.21 17.24
C GLY A 370 -7.48 0.51 17.07
N MET A 371 -8.33 -0.43 17.51
CA MET A 371 -9.78 -0.35 17.32
C MET A 371 -10.48 0.77 18.12
N GLY A 372 -9.85 1.37 19.13
CA GLY A 372 -10.47 2.42 19.94
C GLY A 372 -10.99 3.62 19.14
N SER A 373 -10.20 4.11 18.17
CA SER A 373 -10.63 5.19 17.26
C SER A 373 -11.79 4.77 16.36
N TYR A 374 -11.82 3.49 15.92
CA TYR A 374 -12.94 2.95 15.16
C TYR A 374 -14.22 2.91 15.97
N ASP A 375 -14.17 2.42 17.21
CA ASP A 375 -15.33 2.33 18.09
C ASP A 375 -15.90 3.71 18.39
N ARG A 376 -15.03 4.69 18.65
CA ARG A 376 -15.42 6.09 18.88
C ARG A 376 -16.04 6.71 17.62
N PHE A 377 -15.47 6.47 16.45
CA PHE A 377 -16.05 6.93 15.19
C PHE A 377 -17.45 6.34 14.98
N LYS A 378 -17.60 5.03 15.21
CA LYS A 378 -18.87 4.34 15.07
C LYS A 378 -19.96 4.92 15.99
N GLU A 379 -19.62 5.16 17.26
CA GLU A 379 -20.53 5.77 18.23
C GLU A 379 -21.02 7.15 17.76
N LEU A 380 -20.12 8.01 17.30
CA LEU A 380 -20.44 9.34 16.80
C LEU A 380 -21.28 9.26 15.51
N PHE A 381 -20.89 8.38 14.58
CA PHE A 381 -21.61 8.19 13.33
C PHE A 381 -23.05 7.71 13.55
N ASP A 382 -23.25 6.71 14.42
CA ASP A 382 -24.57 6.18 14.77
C ASP A 382 -25.43 7.28 15.43
N THR A 383 -24.83 8.08 16.33
CA THR A 383 -25.50 9.18 17.03
C THR A 383 -25.95 10.25 16.04
N TYR A 384 -25.08 10.72 15.14
CA TYR A 384 -25.42 11.77 14.18
C TYR A 384 -26.36 11.27 13.08
N SER A 385 -26.28 10.01 12.70
CA SER A 385 -27.23 9.39 11.77
C SER A 385 -28.65 9.38 12.35
N LYS A 386 -28.79 9.00 13.62
CA LYS A 386 -30.08 9.07 14.34
C LYS A 386 -30.62 10.50 14.47
N GLN A 387 -29.74 11.45 14.82
CA GLN A 387 -30.11 12.87 14.90
C GLN A 387 -30.58 13.42 13.55
N ALA A 388 -30.01 12.94 12.45
CA ALA A 388 -30.39 13.31 11.10
C ALA A 388 -31.64 12.56 10.58
N GLY A 389 -32.27 11.67 11.39
CA GLY A 389 -33.39 10.85 11.00
C GLY A 389 -33.09 9.85 9.89
N LYS A 390 -31.85 9.39 9.77
CA LYS A 390 -31.37 8.53 8.69
C LYS A 390 -30.97 7.15 9.19
N GLU A 391 -31.34 6.13 8.43
CA GLU A 391 -30.86 4.77 8.58
C GLU A 391 -29.60 4.60 7.73
N GLN A 392 -28.43 4.53 8.39
CA GLN A 392 -27.13 4.46 7.75
C GLN A 392 -26.24 3.42 8.43
N TYR A 393 -25.37 2.80 7.63
CA TYR A 393 -24.52 1.70 8.08
C TYR A 393 -23.07 1.89 7.69
N LEU A 394 -22.15 1.50 8.58
CA LEU A 394 -20.74 1.39 8.27
C LEU A 394 -20.48 0.05 7.55
N ILE A 395 -19.68 0.10 6.48
CA ILE A 395 -19.17 -1.09 5.81
C ILE A 395 -17.67 -1.16 6.11
N PRO A 396 -17.25 -1.98 7.09
CA PRO A 396 -15.85 -2.11 7.43
C PRO A 396 -15.12 -2.99 6.40
N TYR A 397 -13.96 -2.52 5.94
CA TYR A 397 -13.04 -3.29 5.12
C TYR A 397 -11.96 -3.93 5.97
N PHE A 398 -11.64 -5.20 5.65
CA PHE A 398 -10.60 -5.98 6.30
C PHE A 398 -9.71 -6.66 5.26
N ILE A 399 -8.41 -6.75 5.56
CA ILE A 399 -7.42 -7.42 4.72
C ILE A 399 -7.10 -8.78 5.33
N SER A 400 -7.37 -9.86 4.60
CA SER A 400 -6.91 -11.20 4.97
C SER A 400 -5.52 -11.48 4.45
N ALA A 401 -4.80 -12.37 5.13
CA ALA A 401 -3.48 -12.86 4.73
C ALA A 401 -2.40 -11.77 4.56
N HIS A 402 -2.50 -10.66 5.29
CA HIS A 402 -1.43 -9.67 5.37
C HIS A 402 -0.21 -10.25 6.11
N PRO A 403 1.04 -9.91 5.73
CA PRO A 403 2.20 -10.25 6.53
C PRO A 403 2.03 -9.86 8.01
N GLY A 404 2.38 -10.75 8.92
CA GLY A 404 2.13 -10.59 10.35
C GLY A 404 0.79 -11.14 10.85
N THR A 405 -0.10 -11.63 9.97
CA THR A 405 -1.40 -12.18 10.36
C THR A 405 -1.33 -13.70 10.50
N ARG A 406 -1.63 -14.22 11.66
CA ARG A 406 -1.71 -15.65 11.98
C ARG A 406 -3.14 -16.16 11.87
N ASP A 407 -3.31 -17.48 11.83
CA ASP A 407 -4.64 -18.10 11.76
C ASP A 407 -5.50 -17.73 12.98
N GLU A 408 -4.88 -17.58 14.16
CA GLU A 408 -5.54 -17.16 15.38
C GLU A 408 -6.08 -15.74 15.31
N ASP A 409 -5.31 -14.80 14.74
CA ASP A 409 -5.73 -13.41 14.54
C ASP A 409 -6.98 -13.37 13.68
N MET A 410 -7.04 -14.21 12.63
CA MET A 410 -8.19 -14.29 11.74
C MET A 410 -9.41 -14.94 12.41
N VAL A 411 -9.22 -15.88 13.33
CA VAL A 411 -10.32 -16.44 14.13
C VAL A 411 -10.90 -15.38 15.06
N ASN A 412 -10.04 -14.60 15.73
CA ASN A 412 -10.46 -13.49 16.60
C ASN A 412 -11.25 -12.44 15.81
N LEU A 413 -10.73 -12.06 14.63
CA LEU A 413 -11.45 -11.15 13.72
C LEU A 413 -12.81 -11.71 13.29
N ALA A 414 -12.90 -13.01 12.97
CA ALA A 414 -14.17 -13.65 12.60
C ALA A 414 -15.18 -13.65 13.77
N LEU A 415 -14.72 -13.87 15.00
CA LEU A 415 -15.54 -13.79 16.21
C LEU A 415 -16.02 -12.35 16.46
N TRP A 416 -15.15 -11.37 16.25
CA TRP A 416 -15.51 -9.96 16.33
C TRP A 416 -16.60 -9.60 15.29
N LEU A 417 -16.43 -10.02 14.04
CA LEU A 417 -17.44 -9.83 12.99
C LEU A 417 -18.78 -10.44 13.38
N LYS A 418 -18.77 -11.66 13.93
CA LYS A 418 -19.98 -12.32 14.37
C LYS A 418 -20.65 -11.59 15.53
N LYS A 419 -19.88 -11.16 16.54
CA LYS A 419 -20.35 -10.39 17.70
C LYS A 419 -21.06 -9.11 17.27
N HIS A 420 -20.47 -8.41 16.28
CA HIS A 420 -20.99 -7.15 15.75
C HIS A 420 -21.98 -7.32 14.58
N ARG A 421 -22.35 -8.59 14.25
CA ARG A 421 -23.31 -8.96 13.19
C ARG A 421 -22.92 -8.48 11.79
N PHE A 422 -21.64 -8.31 11.52
CA PHE A 422 -21.14 -8.00 10.18
C PHE A 422 -21.09 -9.26 9.32
N ARG A 423 -21.60 -9.15 8.09
CA ARG A 423 -21.52 -10.18 7.04
C ARG A 423 -20.83 -9.55 5.85
N LEU A 424 -19.58 -9.92 5.61
CA LEU A 424 -18.78 -9.34 4.55
C LEU A 424 -19.01 -10.09 3.24
N ASP A 425 -19.54 -9.42 2.23
CA ASP A 425 -19.70 -9.99 0.88
C ASP A 425 -18.42 -9.89 0.07
N GLN A 426 -17.74 -8.73 0.16
CA GLN A 426 -16.47 -8.48 -0.49
C GLN A 426 -15.33 -8.57 0.52
N VAL A 427 -14.39 -9.48 0.29
CA VAL A 427 -13.19 -9.65 1.09
C VAL A 427 -11.97 -9.70 0.20
N GLN A 428 -10.90 -9.02 0.61
CA GLN A 428 -9.66 -8.96 -0.12
C GLN A 428 -8.56 -9.71 0.62
N ASN A 429 -7.85 -10.56 -0.12
CA ASN A 429 -6.57 -11.06 0.35
C ASN A 429 -5.51 -10.01 0.09
N PHE A 430 -4.53 -9.91 0.99
CA PHE A 430 -3.34 -9.11 0.74
C PHE A 430 -2.75 -9.44 -0.63
N TYR A 431 -2.49 -8.40 -1.39
CA TYR A 431 -1.84 -8.46 -2.69
C TYR A 431 -0.56 -7.61 -2.64
N PRO A 432 0.62 -8.19 -2.93
CA PRO A 432 1.86 -7.42 -2.94
C PRO A 432 1.82 -6.32 -4.00
N SER A 433 1.75 -5.07 -3.56
CA SER A 433 1.80 -3.90 -4.44
C SER A 433 3.25 -3.42 -4.60
N PRO A 434 3.67 -2.93 -5.77
CA PRO A 434 4.98 -2.29 -5.91
C PRO A 434 5.15 -1.14 -4.92
N LEU A 435 6.37 -0.98 -4.40
CA LEU A 435 6.78 0.06 -3.44
C LEU A 435 6.12 -0.02 -2.05
N ALA A 436 5.16 -0.89 -1.80
CA ALA A 436 4.57 -1.05 -0.47
C ALA A 436 5.52 -1.80 0.49
N ASN A 437 5.65 -1.31 1.73
CA ASN A 437 6.48 -1.94 2.76
C ASN A 437 6.05 -3.38 3.06
N SER A 438 4.74 -3.66 3.02
CA SER A 438 4.20 -5.01 3.20
C SER A 438 4.62 -5.98 2.10
N THR A 439 4.93 -5.49 0.89
CA THR A 439 5.50 -6.32 -0.18
C THR A 439 6.91 -6.77 0.18
N THR A 440 7.69 -5.89 0.80
CA THR A 440 9.00 -6.25 1.34
C THR A 440 8.88 -7.29 2.45
N MET A 441 7.93 -7.12 3.38
CA MET A 441 7.65 -8.13 4.42
C MET A 441 7.26 -9.47 3.80
N TYR A 442 6.37 -9.46 2.82
CA TYR A 442 5.89 -10.65 2.12
C TYR A 442 7.02 -11.45 1.46
N TYR A 443 7.93 -10.75 0.77
CA TYR A 443 9.06 -11.39 0.09
C TYR A 443 10.14 -11.85 1.06
N THR A 444 10.55 -10.98 1.98
CA THR A 444 11.75 -11.19 2.81
C THR A 444 11.47 -11.92 4.12
N GLY A 445 10.25 -11.81 4.65
CA GLY A 445 9.93 -12.20 6.03
C GLY A 445 10.52 -11.25 7.08
N LYS A 446 11.02 -10.06 6.70
CA LYS A 446 11.58 -9.05 7.61
C LYS A 446 10.70 -7.81 7.66
N ASN A 447 10.73 -7.09 8.77
CA ASN A 447 9.92 -5.89 8.99
C ASN A 447 10.71 -4.61 8.64
N PRO A 448 10.53 -4.00 7.44
CA PRO A 448 11.26 -2.79 7.04
C PRO A 448 10.84 -1.52 7.80
N LEU A 449 9.73 -1.57 8.55
CA LEU A 449 9.31 -0.47 9.41
C LEU A 449 10.22 -0.30 10.63
N ALA A 450 10.87 -1.39 11.03
CA ALA A 450 11.86 -1.41 12.09
C ALA A 450 13.26 -1.63 11.50
N LYS A 451 14.22 -1.65 12.36
CA LYS A 451 15.63 -1.95 12.07
C LYS A 451 15.82 -3.31 11.41
N ILE A 452 16.43 -3.32 10.22
CA ILE A 452 16.73 -4.54 9.50
C ILE A 452 18.11 -5.07 9.89
N GLY A 453 18.19 -6.37 10.16
CA GLY A 453 19.43 -7.12 10.37
C GLY A 453 19.18 -8.61 10.26
N TYR A 454 20.23 -9.41 10.23
CA TYR A 454 20.12 -10.87 10.13
C TYR A 454 19.40 -11.49 11.34
N LYS A 455 19.49 -10.85 12.51
CA LYS A 455 18.83 -11.26 13.75
C LYS A 455 17.58 -10.43 14.09
N SER A 456 17.13 -9.55 13.19
CA SER A 456 15.92 -8.78 13.41
C SER A 456 14.67 -9.66 13.36
N GLU A 457 13.55 -9.13 13.86
CA GLU A 457 12.25 -9.80 13.88
C GLU A 457 11.91 -10.46 12.54
N ASP A 458 11.49 -11.72 12.61
CA ASP A 458 10.89 -12.42 11.48
C ASP A 458 9.39 -12.21 11.46
N VAL A 459 8.89 -11.72 10.34
CA VAL A 459 7.46 -11.53 10.12
C VAL A 459 6.86 -12.80 9.55
N PHE A 460 5.87 -13.35 10.24
CA PHE A 460 5.09 -14.46 9.71
C PHE A 460 4.37 -14.05 8.42
N VAL A 461 4.43 -14.89 7.38
CA VAL A 461 3.81 -14.60 6.07
C VAL A 461 2.92 -15.76 5.65
N PRO A 462 1.59 -15.56 5.53
CA PRO A 462 0.67 -16.58 5.06
C PRO A 462 0.79 -16.76 3.54
N LYS A 463 1.71 -17.63 3.09
CA LYS A 463 2.04 -17.82 1.66
C LYS A 463 1.25 -18.94 0.98
N GLY A 464 0.88 -19.99 1.69
CA GLY A 464 0.23 -21.17 1.09
C GLY A 464 -1.21 -20.88 0.67
N ASP A 465 -1.65 -21.43 -0.47
CA ASP A 465 -3.04 -21.30 -0.96
C ASP A 465 -4.08 -21.76 0.07
N LYS A 466 -3.81 -22.85 0.77
CA LYS A 466 -4.70 -23.37 1.82
C LYS A 466 -4.91 -22.35 2.94
N GLN A 467 -3.82 -21.74 3.43
CA GLN A 467 -3.88 -20.74 4.49
C GLN A 467 -4.56 -19.44 4.02
N ARG A 468 -4.23 -18.96 2.82
CA ARG A 468 -4.88 -17.76 2.25
C ARG A 468 -6.38 -17.97 2.03
N ARG A 469 -6.79 -19.19 1.59
CA ARG A 469 -8.22 -19.56 1.49
C ARG A 469 -8.89 -19.60 2.86
N LEU A 470 -8.21 -20.13 3.88
CA LEU A 470 -8.71 -20.14 5.25
C LEU A 470 -8.95 -18.73 5.78
N HIS A 471 -7.97 -17.84 5.65
CA HIS A 471 -8.11 -16.45 6.08
C HIS A 471 -9.28 -15.75 5.39
N LYS A 472 -9.45 -15.97 4.08
CA LYS A 472 -10.61 -15.46 3.34
C LYS A 472 -11.93 -16.08 3.81
N ALA A 473 -11.94 -17.39 4.09
CA ALA A 473 -13.12 -18.10 4.56
C ALA A 473 -13.57 -17.58 5.95
N LEU A 474 -12.62 -17.29 6.85
CA LEU A 474 -12.89 -16.73 8.18
C LEU A 474 -13.55 -15.35 8.11
N LEU A 475 -13.17 -14.50 7.15
CA LEU A 475 -13.88 -13.23 6.91
C LEU A 475 -15.31 -13.43 6.41
N ARG A 476 -15.57 -14.55 5.73
CA ARG A 476 -16.90 -14.94 5.26
C ARG A 476 -17.45 -16.12 6.06
N TYR A 477 -17.31 -16.08 7.38
CA TYR A 477 -17.74 -17.12 8.30
C TYR A 477 -19.23 -17.49 8.18
N HIS A 478 -20.05 -16.58 7.69
CA HIS A 478 -21.49 -16.71 7.51
C HIS A 478 -21.86 -17.55 6.26
N ASP A 479 -20.93 -17.74 5.32
CA ASP A 479 -21.14 -18.50 4.08
C ASP A 479 -20.97 -20.01 4.35
N PRO A 480 -22.04 -20.84 4.17
CA PRO A 480 -21.99 -22.27 4.43
C PRO A 480 -20.89 -23.00 3.65
N ALA A 481 -20.56 -22.53 2.44
CA ALA A 481 -19.49 -23.12 1.63
C ALA A 481 -18.11 -23.12 2.32
N ASN A 482 -17.89 -22.20 3.26
CA ASN A 482 -16.65 -22.05 4.00
C ASN A 482 -16.58 -22.90 5.29
N TRP A 483 -17.71 -23.39 5.79
CA TRP A 483 -17.77 -24.07 7.10
C TRP A 483 -16.89 -25.32 7.20
N PRO A 484 -16.80 -26.22 6.22
CA PRO A 484 -15.93 -27.39 6.30
C PRO A 484 -14.46 -27.00 6.51
N LEU A 485 -13.97 -25.99 5.77
CA LEU A 485 -12.59 -25.50 5.90
C LEU A 485 -12.35 -24.86 7.27
N ILE A 486 -13.29 -24.03 7.75
CA ILE A 486 -13.20 -23.37 9.06
C ILE A 486 -13.21 -24.40 10.18
N ARG A 487 -14.10 -25.42 10.14
CA ARG A 487 -14.15 -26.50 11.14
C ARG A 487 -12.82 -27.26 11.21
N GLN A 488 -12.28 -27.66 10.07
CA GLN A 488 -10.97 -28.33 10.00
C GLN A 488 -9.86 -27.50 10.65
N ALA A 489 -9.86 -26.20 10.39
CA ALA A 489 -8.85 -25.29 10.97
C ALA A 489 -9.04 -25.12 12.47
N LEU A 490 -10.28 -24.93 12.95
CA LEU A 490 -10.58 -24.82 14.39
C LEU A 490 -10.21 -26.10 15.15
N GLU A 491 -10.41 -27.28 14.55
CA GLU A 491 -9.98 -28.55 15.15
C GLU A 491 -8.45 -28.65 15.24
N ALA A 492 -7.74 -28.26 14.15
CA ALA A 492 -6.27 -28.26 14.13
C ALA A 492 -5.66 -27.28 15.14
N MET A 493 -6.35 -26.17 15.42
CA MET A 493 -5.95 -25.16 16.44
C MET A 493 -6.41 -25.52 17.85
N GLY A 494 -7.06 -26.69 18.08
CA GLY A 494 -7.60 -27.05 19.41
C GLY A 494 -8.83 -26.25 19.84
N LYS A 495 -9.46 -25.49 18.93
CA LYS A 495 -10.60 -24.59 19.22
C LYS A 495 -11.96 -25.22 18.88
N LYS A 496 -12.13 -26.53 19.10
CA LYS A 496 -13.39 -27.26 18.86
C LYS A 496 -14.62 -26.65 19.54
N HIS A 497 -14.44 -25.97 20.68
CA HIS A 497 -15.52 -25.31 21.39
C HIS A 497 -16.20 -24.21 20.57
N LEU A 498 -15.57 -23.71 19.49
CA LEU A 498 -16.15 -22.73 18.56
C LEU A 498 -17.00 -23.36 17.44
N ILE A 499 -17.17 -24.70 17.47
CA ILE A 499 -18.02 -25.44 16.53
C ILE A 499 -19.28 -25.90 17.25
N GLY A 500 -20.45 -25.51 16.77
CA GLY A 500 -21.71 -25.90 17.38
C GLY A 500 -22.84 -24.89 17.17
N SER A 501 -23.96 -25.12 17.87
CA SER A 501 -25.17 -24.29 17.78
C SER A 501 -25.23 -23.16 18.81
N ARG A 502 -24.30 -23.10 19.77
CA ARG A 502 -24.28 -22.06 20.79
C ARG A 502 -23.95 -20.69 20.19
N ARG A 503 -24.36 -19.62 20.87
CA ARG A 503 -24.20 -18.25 20.42
C ARG A 503 -22.73 -17.82 20.28
N ASP A 504 -21.86 -18.41 21.07
CA ASP A 504 -20.42 -18.19 21.09
C ASP A 504 -19.64 -19.02 20.05
N CYS A 505 -20.27 -20.06 19.46
CA CYS A 505 -19.64 -20.83 18.38
C CYS A 505 -19.52 -19.99 17.09
N LEU A 506 -18.44 -20.13 16.35
CA LEU A 506 -18.22 -19.42 15.09
C LEU A 506 -19.04 -20.03 13.93
N VAL A 507 -19.00 -21.35 13.80
CA VAL A 507 -19.68 -22.12 12.73
C VAL A 507 -20.46 -23.28 13.33
N PRO A 508 -21.55 -23.74 12.66
CA PRO A 508 -22.35 -24.89 13.15
C PRO A 508 -21.57 -26.20 13.05
N ALA A 509 -22.01 -27.20 13.82
CA ALA A 509 -21.54 -28.57 13.70
C ALA A 509 -21.86 -29.13 12.28
N PRO A 510 -21.09 -30.12 11.77
CA PRO A 510 -21.37 -30.73 10.48
C PRO A 510 -22.74 -31.45 10.49
N THR A 511 -23.46 -31.32 9.40
CA THR A 511 -24.71 -32.06 9.22
C THR A 511 -24.45 -33.56 8.99
N ILE A 512 -25.49 -34.38 9.17
CA ILE A 512 -25.38 -35.82 8.92
C ILE A 512 -24.99 -36.09 7.45
N GLU A 513 -25.48 -35.25 6.54
CA GLU A 513 -25.17 -35.37 5.11
C GLU A 513 -23.70 -35.03 4.81
N GLU A 514 -23.19 -33.91 5.34
CA GLU A 514 -21.77 -33.55 5.23
C GLU A 514 -20.86 -34.66 5.81
N MET A 515 -21.24 -35.25 6.93
CA MET A 515 -20.48 -36.35 7.53
C MET A 515 -20.47 -37.60 6.67
N ARG A 516 -21.61 -37.92 6.03
CA ARG A 516 -21.72 -39.05 5.08
C ARG A 516 -20.87 -38.83 3.83
N GLU A 517 -20.88 -37.61 3.30
CA GLU A 517 -20.12 -37.23 2.11
C GLU A 517 -18.61 -37.26 2.37
N ALA A 518 -18.15 -36.70 3.50
CA ALA A 518 -16.75 -36.77 3.93
C ALA A 518 -16.27 -38.23 4.12
N ARG A 519 -17.13 -39.12 4.62
CA ARG A 519 -16.82 -40.55 4.74
C ARG A 519 -16.72 -41.24 3.36
N ARG A 520 -17.55 -40.87 2.37
CA ARG A 520 -17.47 -41.36 1.00
C ARG A 520 -16.19 -40.93 0.32
N GLN A 521 -15.82 -39.67 0.45
CA GLN A 521 -14.59 -39.13 -0.13
C GLN A 521 -13.33 -39.77 0.48
N ASN A 522 -13.29 -39.99 1.78
CA ASN A 522 -12.18 -40.70 2.45
C ASN A 522 -12.08 -42.19 2.07
N ARG A 523 -13.19 -42.83 1.71
CA ARG A 523 -13.15 -44.21 1.17
C ARG A 523 -12.54 -44.26 -0.22
N ASN A 524 -12.81 -43.28 -1.07
CA ASN A 524 -12.30 -43.20 -2.44
C ASN A 524 -10.82 -42.77 -2.52
N THR A 525 -10.27 -42.16 -1.45
CA THR A 525 -8.86 -41.73 -1.40
C THR A 525 -7.94 -42.73 -0.66
N ARG A 526 -8.48 -43.78 -0.06
CA ARG A 526 -7.63 -44.88 0.47
C ARG A 526 -7.08 -45.67 -0.70
N PRO A 527 -5.72 -45.81 -0.85
CA PRO A 527 -5.15 -46.74 -1.81
C PRO A 527 -5.71 -48.16 -1.51
N ALA A 528 -6.15 -48.86 -2.52
CA ALA A 528 -6.54 -50.26 -2.36
C ALA A 528 -5.38 -51.00 -1.72
N LEU A 529 -5.60 -51.51 -0.51
CA LEU A 529 -4.67 -52.43 0.14
C LEU A 529 -4.52 -53.63 -0.83
N THR A 530 -3.38 -53.69 -1.52
CA THR A 530 -2.96 -54.86 -2.24
C THR A 530 -2.97 -56.05 -1.28
N LYS A 531 -3.87 -57.01 -1.51
CA LYS A 531 -3.88 -58.27 -0.79
C LYS A 531 -2.51 -58.93 -1.00
N HIS A 532 -1.69 -58.93 0.07
CA HIS A 532 -0.50 -59.75 0.09
C HIS A 532 -0.91 -61.22 0.02
N THR A 533 -0.68 -61.84 -1.11
CA THR A 533 -0.64 -63.32 -1.24
C THR A 533 0.62 -63.79 -0.50
N PRO A 534 0.53 -64.78 0.43
CA PRO A 534 1.72 -65.29 1.09
C PRO A 534 2.62 -66.00 0.09
N MET A 535 3.82 -65.48 -0.12
CA MET A 535 4.86 -66.19 -0.90
C MET A 535 5.40 -67.35 -0.09
N ALA A 536 5.28 -68.54 -0.64
CA ALA A 536 5.88 -69.76 -0.13
C ALA A 536 7.41 -69.63 -0.04
N THR A 537 7.94 -70.01 1.11
CA THR A 537 9.36 -70.11 1.42
C THR A 537 10.04 -71.11 0.52
N GLN A 538 10.86 -70.72 -0.43
CA GLN A 538 11.89 -71.58 -1.04
C GLN A 538 13.27 -71.24 -0.47
N ARG A 539 13.92 -72.26 0.12
CA ARG A 539 15.30 -72.26 0.55
C ARG A 539 16.21 -72.00 -0.64
N GLN A 540 17.11 -71.04 -0.55
CA GLN A 540 18.21 -70.87 -1.48
C GLN A 540 19.53 -71.25 -0.81
N THR A 541 20.28 -72.13 -1.48
CA THR A 541 21.69 -72.43 -1.28
C THR A 541 22.55 -71.47 -2.08
N PRO A 542 23.78 -71.15 -1.67
CA PRO A 542 24.58 -70.09 -2.26
C PRO A 542 25.44 -70.61 -3.45
N ALA A 543 25.56 -69.78 -4.50
CA ALA A 543 26.56 -70.01 -5.57
C ALA A 543 27.16 -68.67 -6.05
N THR A 544 28.43 -68.55 -5.72
CA THR A 544 29.58 -68.01 -6.46
C THR A 544 29.44 -66.91 -7.51
N ALA A 545 30.30 -65.94 -7.32
CA ALA A 545 30.62 -64.80 -8.19
C ALA A 545 31.18 -65.17 -9.56
N LYS A 546 30.84 -64.41 -10.60
CA LYS A 546 31.72 -64.15 -11.77
C LYS A 546 31.49 -62.73 -12.34
N LYS A 547 32.63 -62.05 -12.56
CA LYS A 547 32.79 -60.80 -13.31
C LYS A 547 32.59 -60.98 -14.81
N ALA A 548 32.14 -59.93 -15.52
CA ALA A 548 32.58 -59.45 -16.84
C ALA A 548 31.63 -58.30 -17.26
N SER A 549 32.09 -57.14 -17.50
CA SER A 549 32.79 -56.39 -18.56
C SER A 549 31.81 -55.79 -19.58
N SER A 550 31.88 -54.46 -19.59
CA SER A 550 31.71 -53.42 -20.64
C SER A 550 31.12 -53.83 -22.00
N THR A 551 30.19 -53.00 -22.50
CA THR A 551 30.36 -52.33 -23.81
C THR A 551 29.33 -51.21 -24.03
N GLN A 552 29.82 -50.12 -24.60
CA GLN A 552 29.13 -48.95 -25.11
C GLN A 552 28.32 -49.28 -26.38
N SER A 553 27.24 -48.57 -26.63
CA SER A 553 26.92 -48.03 -27.96
C SER A 553 25.78 -46.98 -27.90
N ARG A 554 26.09 -45.81 -28.43
CA ARG A 554 25.23 -44.72 -28.94
C ARG A 554 24.89 -45.02 -30.41
N PRO A 555 24.17 -44.13 -31.12
CA PRO A 555 22.78 -43.63 -31.03
C PRO A 555 22.01 -43.86 -32.34
N VAL A 556 20.72 -43.51 -32.42
CA VAL A 556 20.09 -43.11 -33.71
C VAL A 556 18.95 -42.11 -33.50
N ASN A 557 18.99 -41.09 -34.31
CA ASN A 557 18.04 -40.03 -34.61
C ASN A 557 16.73 -40.55 -35.23
N ALA A 558 15.62 -39.85 -35.04
CA ALA A 558 14.83 -39.22 -36.10
C ALA A 558 13.42 -38.84 -35.64
N GLY A 559 12.96 -37.65 -36.02
CA GLY A 559 11.57 -37.44 -36.31
C GLY A 559 10.98 -36.08 -35.99
N MET A 560 11.35 -35.08 -36.75
CA MET A 560 10.62 -33.79 -36.86
C MET A 560 9.18 -34.00 -37.35
N LYS A 561 8.17 -33.43 -36.67
CA LYS A 561 6.86 -33.12 -37.27
C LYS A 561 6.57 -31.63 -37.20
N LYS A 562 6.34 -31.06 -38.40
CA LYS A 562 6.04 -29.64 -38.69
C LYS A 562 4.67 -29.24 -38.16
N ARG A 563 4.59 -28.00 -37.65
CA ARG A 563 3.33 -27.28 -37.42
C ARG A 563 2.88 -26.57 -38.72
N PRO A 564 1.59 -26.45 -39.00
CA PRO A 564 1.07 -25.64 -40.08
C PRO A 564 0.98 -24.16 -39.70
N LYS A 565 1.25 -23.31 -40.68
CA LYS A 565 1.11 -21.85 -40.66
C LYS A 565 -0.37 -21.45 -40.71
N ALA A 566 -0.78 -20.51 -39.88
CA ALA A 566 -2.03 -19.79 -40.05
C ALA A 566 -1.82 -18.58 -40.97
N ALA A 567 -2.72 -18.40 -41.90
CA ALA A 567 -2.74 -17.37 -42.89
C ALA A 567 -3.21 -16.02 -42.32
N VAL A 568 -2.55 -14.95 -42.76
CA VAL A 568 -2.99 -13.56 -42.62
C VAL A 568 -3.95 -13.28 -43.78
N GLY A 569 -5.09 -12.69 -43.45
CA GLY A 569 -6.02 -12.12 -44.43
C GLY A 569 -6.60 -10.82 -43.88
N ARG A 570 -6.21 -9.73 -44.53
CA ARG A 570 -6.74 -8.37 -44.65
C ARG A 570 -7.41 -7.70 -43.43
#